data_19bc0e89a6cb49559182ae5efc690a0e
#
_entry.id   19bc0e89a6cb49559182ae5efc690a0e
#
_cell.length_a   1.000
_cell.length_b   1.000
_cell.length_c   1.000
_cell.angle_alpha   90.00
_cell.angle_beta   90.00
_cell.angle_gamma   90.00
#
_symmetry.space_group_name_H-M   'P 1'
#
loop_
_entity.id
_entity.type
_entity.pdbx_description
1 polymer ?
#
loop_
_entity_poly.entity_id
_entity_poly.type
_entity_poly.pdbx_seq_one_letter_code
_entity_poly.pdbx_strand_id
1 'polypeptide(L)'
;MPFNAMIKYFPAPDIDQRARHISEKLAIMHDFSRVAFIRSRGSQARRTIARCHALPRIMQVALGVKGQYVIEVISEEFDSMSEEEQIKTLIHELMHIPKSMGGGFRYHDYVCRRNIEQLYERYRAA
;
A
#
# COMPACT_ATOMS: atom_id res chain seq x y z
N MET A 1 -11.24 -23.90 17.13
CA MET A 1 -10.97 -23.23 16.85
C MET A 1 -10.30 -22.82 16.22
N PRO A 2 -10.28 -23.02 15.78
CA PRO A 2 -9.35 -22.56 15.14
C PRO A 2 -9.30 -21.16 15.09
N PHE A 3 -9.93 -20.56 15.68
CA PHE A 3 -9.66 -19.24 15.89
C PHE A 3 -8.21 -18.98 16.01
N ASN A 4 -7.45 -20.00 16.01
CA ASN A 4 -6.03 -19.86 16.01
C ASN A 4 -5.42 -19.79 14.66
N ALA A 5 -6.22 -19.67 13.62
CA ALA A 5 -5.67 -19.49 12.30
C ALA A 5 -4.97 -18.16 12.29
N MET A 6 -3.68 -18.17 12.38
CA MET A 6 -2.88 -16.96 12.33
C MET A 6 -2.78 -16.47 10.92
N ILE A 7 -2.81 -15.15 10.76
CA ILE A 7 -2.52 -14.54 9.48
C ILE A 7 -1.07 -14.83 9.15
N LYS A 8 -0.82 -15.28 7.93
CA LYS A 8 0.53 -15.51 7.44
C LYS A 8 0.94 -14.37 6.51
N TYR A 9 2.19 -13.97 6.59
CA TYR A 9 2.73 -12.86 5.82
C TYR A 9 3.83 -13.36 4.89
N PHE A 10 3.84 -12.85 3.67
CA PHE A 10 4.82 -13.23 2.66
C PHE A 10 5.34 -11.98 1.95
N PRO A 11 6.63 -11.92 1.62
CA PRO A 11 7.11 -10.86 0.75
C PRO A 11 6.35 -10.86 -0.57
N ALA A 12 6.13 -9.69 -1.13
CA ALA A 12 5.36 -9.54 -2.37
C ALA A 12 6.19 -8.77 -3.41
N PRO A 13 7.24 -9.39 -3.97
CA PRO A 13 8.09 -8.70 -4.93
C PRO A 13 7.38 -8.29 -6.20
N ASP A 14 6.34 -9.02 -6.60
CA ASP A 14 5.53 -8.66 -7.75
C ASP A 14 4.74 -7.37 -7.51
N ILE A 15 4.21 -7.20 -6.30
CA ILE A 15 3.49 -5.98 -5.93
C ILE A 15 4.47 -4.81 -5.83
N ASP A 16 5.63 -5.03 -5.26
CA ASP A 16 6.70 -4.03 -5.18
C ASP A 16 7.03 -3.52 -6.58
N GLN A 17 7.26 -4.41 -7.51
CA GLN A 17 7.61 -4.05 -8.89
C GLN A 17 6.48 -3.26 -9.55
N ARG A 18 5.24 -3.69 -9.38
CA ARG A 18 4.08 -3.01 -9.95
C ARG A 18 3.91 -1.61 -9.34
N ALA A 19 4.08 -1.48 -8.05
CA ALA A 19 3.93 -0.19 -7.36
C ALA A 19 5.01 0.79 -7.81
N ARG A 20 6.24 0.33 -7.99
CA ARG A 20 7.32 1.18 -8.51
C ARG A 20 7.02 1.65 -9.93
N HIS A 21 6.50 0.76 -10.76
CA HIS A 21 6.14 1.09 -12.14
C HIS A 21 5.02 2.14 -12.18
N ILE A 22 3.99 1.95 -11.36
CA ILE A 22 2.89 2.91 -11.23
C ILE A 22 3.44 4.26 -10.79
N SER A 23 4.28 4.25 -9.78
CA SER A 23 4.86 5.48 -9.21
C SER A 23 5.71 6.22 -10.22
N GLU A 24 6.47 5.49 -11.02
CA GLU A 24 7.30 6.09 -12.07
C GLU A 24 6.41 6.82 -13.09
N LYS A 25 5.35 6.16 -13.56
CA LYS A 25 4.44 6.76 -14.53
C LYS A 25 3.67 7.96 -13.98
N LEU A 26 3.38 7.94 -12.69
CA LEU A 26 2.61 9.01 -12.05
C LEU A 26 3.49 10.06 -11.38
N ALA A 27 4.81 9.93 -11.50
CA ALA A 27 5.77 10.82 -10.85
C ALA A 27 5.58 10.87 -9.33
N ILE A 28 5.26 9.73 -8.73
CA ILE A 28 5.20 9.61 -7.28
C ILE A 28 6.62 9.36 -6.79
N MET A 29 7.16 10.33 -6.06
CA MET A 29 8.58 10.37 -5.71
C MET A 29 8.88 9.82 -4.32
N HIS A 30 8.23 8.72 -3.95
CA HIS A 30 8.53 8.07 -2.66
C HIS A 30 9.89 7.38 -2.68
N ASP A 31 10.51 7.33 -1.52
CA ASP A 31 11.73 6.56 -1.32
C ASP A 31 11.34 5.11 -1.06
N PHE A 32 11.36 4.28 -2.09
CA PHE A 32 10.92 2.90 -1.98
C PHE A 32 11.85 2.00 -1.17
N SER A 33 13.04 2.47 -0.84
CA SER A 33 13.89 1.72 0.12
C SER A 33 13.26 1.72 1.52
N ARG A 34 12.27 2.56 1.74
CA ARG A 34 11.57 2.70 3.02
C ARG A 34 10.12 2.21 2.95
N VAL A 35 9.75 1.52 1.87
CA VAL A 35 8.42 0.96 1.68
C VAL A 35 8.55 -0.53 1.39
N ALA A 36 7.98 -1.36 2.23
CA ALA A 36 7.95 -2.80 2.03
C ALA A 36 6.57 -3.22 1.52
N PHE A 37 6.53 -4.29 0.75
CA PHE A 37 5.29 -4.83 0.18
C PHE A 37 5.11 -6.26 0.65
N ILE A 38 3.96 -6.51 1.26
CA ILE A 38 3.68 -7.80 1.91
C ILE A 38 2.32 -8.29 1.45
N ARG A 39 2.21 -9.59 1.21
CA ARG A 39 0.93 -10.27 1.08
C ARG A 39 0.57 -10.91 2.40
N SER A 40 -0.70 -10.82 2.77
CA SER A 40 -1.21 -11.57 3.91
C SER A 40 -2.23 -12.59 3.45
N ARG A 41 -2.29 -13.71 4.15
CA ARG A 41 -3.27 -14.78 3.94
C ARG A 41 -3.87 -15.17 5.27
N GLY A 42 -5.13 -15.55 5.25
CA GLY A 42 -5.83 -15.97 6.46
C GLY A 42 -6.50 -14.84 7.19
N SER A 43 -6.52 -13.65 6.62
CA SER A 43 -7.28 -12.54 7.18
C SER A 43 -8.76 -12.81 7.02
N GLN A 44 -9.54 -12.46 8.03
CA GLN A 44 -10.98 -12.56 7.98
C GLN A 44 -11.63 -11.24 7.57
N ALA A 45 -10.84 -10.26 7.18
CA ALA A 45 -11.35 -9.00 6.70
C ALA A 45 -12.05 -9.21 5.37
N ARG A 46 -13.32 -8.81 5.28
CA ARG A 46 -14.13 -9.08 4.10
C ARG A 46 -14.19 -7.95 3.10
N ARG A 47 -13.91 -6.72 3.54
CA ARG A 47 -14.02 -5.55 2.68
C ARG A 47 -12.70 -4.82 2.53
N THR A 48 -11.69 -5.28 3.23
CA THR A 48 -10.36 -4.67 3.16
C THR A 48 -9.54 -5.44 2.15
N ILE A 49 -9.07 -4.73 1.13
CA ILE A 49 -8.30 -5.32 0.04
C ILE A 49 -6.81 -5.13 0.30
N ALA A 50 -6.46 -4.00 0.88
CA ALA A 50 -5.08 -3.64 1.17
C ALA A 50 -5.05 -2.65 2.33
N ARG A 51 -3.89 -2.50 2.94
CA ARG A 51 -3.66 -1.55 4.03
C ARG A 51 -2.29 -0.94 3.89
N CYS A 52 -2.19 0.33 4.30
CA CYS A 52 -0.90 0.99 4.43
C CYS A 52 -0.60 1.11 5.93
N HIS A 53 0.57 0.63 6.33
CA HIS A 53 1.04 0.69 7.70
C HIS A 53 2.21 1.66 7.78
N ALA A 54 2.29 2.44 8.85
CA ALA A 54 3.41 3.34 9.07
C ALA A 54 4.08 3.00 10.39
N LEU A 55 5.40 3.12 10.42
CA LEU A 55 6.15 2.95 11.66
C LEU A 55 5.92 4.20 12.53
N PRO A 56 5.34 4.05 13.73
CA PRO A 56 5.08 5.20 14.59
C PRO A 56 6.35 5.99 14.92
N ARG A 57 6.19 7.28 15.11
CA ARG A 57 7.33 8.15 15.40
C ARG A 57 8.16 7.68 16.59
N ILE A 58 7.50 7.21 17.64
CA ILE A 58 8.21 6.71 18.83
C ILE A 58 9.10 5.52 18.49
N MET A 59 8.63 4.65 17.56
CA MET A 59 9.43 3.51 17.13
C MET A 59 10.62 3.94 16.28
N GLN A 60 10.45 4.96 15.46
CA GLN A 60 11.54 5.51 14.67
C GLN A 60 12.66 6.02 15.57
N VAL A 61 12.29 6.75 16.62
CA VAL A 61 13.25 7.29 17.58
C VAL A 61 13.92 6.18 18.36
N ALA A 62 13.14 5.24 18.87
CA ALA A 62 13.67 4.15 19.68
C ALA A 62 14.61 3.24 18.89
N LEU A 63 14.30 2.99 17.62
CA LEU A 63 15.11 2.11 16.77
C LEU A 63 16.20 2.84 16.00
N GLY A 64 16.20 4.17 16.04
CA GLY A 64 17.18 4.96 15.31
C GLY A 64 17.02 4.86 13.81
N VAL A 65 15.78 4.78 13.31
CA VAL A 65 15.51 4.66 11.88
C VAL A 65 14.59 5.78 11.43
N LYS A 66 14.59 6.02 10.12
CA LYS A 66 13.67 6.97 9.49
C LYS A 66 12.28 6.36 9.37
N GLY A 67 11.33 7.16 8.93
CA GLY A 67 9.98 6.66 8.67
C GLY A 67 9.98 5.49 7.71
N GLN A 68 9.19 4.47 8.01
CA GLN A 68 9.08 3.24 7.23
C GLN A 68 7.60 2.95 7.01
N TYR A 69 7.28 2.39 5.86
CA TYR A 69 5.90 2.06 5.51
C TYR A 69 5.83 0.64 4.99
N VAL A 70 4.68 0.00 5.21
CA VAL A 70 4.40 -1.32 4.66
C VAL A 70 3.05 -1.24 3.95
N ILE A 71 3.02 -1.62 2.69
CA ILE A 71 1.77 -1.81 1.97
C ILE A 71 1.47 -3.30 1.98
N GLU A 72 0.37 -3.64 2.62
CA GLU A 72 -0.11 -5.01 2.75
C GLU A 72 -1.25 -5.22 1.79
N VAL A 73 -1.17 -6.24 0.92
CA VAL A 73 -2.32 -6.65 0.12
C VAL A 73 -2.85 -7.95 0.71
N ILE A 74 -4.18 -8.02 0.86
CA ILE A 74 -4.85 -9.20 1.38
C ILE A 74 -5.12 -10.11 0.20
N SER A 75 -4.37 -11.23 0.12
CA SER A 75 -4.34 -12.08 -1.06
C SER A 75 -5.70 -12.55 -1.52
N GLU A 76 -6.54 -12.98 -0.57
CA GLU A 76 -7.86 -13.52 -0.91
C GLU A 76 -8.74 -12.51 -1.63
N GLU A 77 -8.62 -11.23 -1.28
CA GLU A 77 -9.43 -10.18 -1.88
C GLU A 77 -8.74 -9.57 -3.10
N PHE A 78 -7.46 -9.27 -2.96
CA PHE A 78 -6.72 -8.57 -4.01
C PHE A 78 -6.55 -9.41 -5.27
N ASP A 79 -6.17 -10.69 -5.11
CA ASP A 79 -5.82 -11.53 -6.26
C ASP A 79 -7.05 -11.88 -7.10
N SER A 80 -8.26 -11.77 -6.55
CA SER A 80 -9.49 -12.03 -7.29
C SER A 80 -10.02 -10.82 -8.04
N MET A 81 -9.41 -9.66 -7.88
CA MET A 81 -9.87 -8.43 -8.53
C MET A 81 -9.34 -8.31 -9.94
N SER A 82 -10.02 -7.49 -10.75
CA SER A 82 -9.53 -7.16 -12.09
C SER A 82 -8.22 -6.39 -12.00
N GLU A 83 -7.46 -6.38 -13.09
CA GLU A 83 -6.22 -5.63 -13.12
C GLU A 83 -6.45 -4.15 -12.85
N GLU A 84 -7.51 -3.58 -13.41
CA GLU A 84 -7.85 -2.17 -13.17
C GLU A 84 -8.05 -1.91 -11.67
N GLU A 85 -8.83 -2.76 -11.00
CA GLU A 85 -9.10 -2.58 -9.58
C GLU A 85 -7.84 -2.77 -8.74
N GLN A 86 -6.97 -3.70 -9.14
CA GLN A 86 -5.70 -3.89 -8.46
C GLN A 86 -4.81 -2.66 -8.57
N ILE A 87 -4.73 -2.06 -9.75
CA ILE A 87 -3.93 -0.85 -9.96
C ILE A 87 -4.48 0.30 -9.13
N LYS A 88 -5.79 0.49 -9.14
CA LYS A 88 -6.42 1.54 -8.34
C LYS A 88 -6.17 1.35 -6.85
N THR A 89 -6.18 0.10 -6.39
CA THR A 89 -5.89 -0.23 -5.01
C THR A 89 -4.46 0.16 -4.64
N LEU A 90 -3.50 -0.13 -5.50
CA LEU A 90 -2.11 0.24 -5.25
C LEU A 90 -1.93 1.75 -5.26
N ILE A 91 -2.60 2.45 -6.18
CA ILE A 91 -2.60 3.92 -6.19
C ILE A 91 -3.14 4.46 -4.86
N HIS A 92 -4.25 3.88 -4.38
CA HIS A 92 -4.87 4.27 -3.12
C HIS A 92 -3.87 4.18 -1.96
N GLU A 93 -3.18 3.05 -1.84
CA GLU A 93 -2.24 2.85 -0.73
C GLU A 93 -1.01 3.75 -0.87
N LEU A 94 -0.50 3.93 -2.08
CA LEU A 94 0.62 4.84 -2.30
C LEU A 94 0.27 6.28 -1.95
N MET A 95 -0.96 6.69 -2.19
CA MET A 95 -1.41 8.05 -1.86
C MET A 95 -1.49 8.31 -0.36
N HIS A 96 -1.65 7.25 0.45
CA HIS A 96 -1.65 7.41 1.91
C HIS A 96 -0.29 7.83 2.45
N ILE A 97 0.79 7.57 1.72
CA ILE A 97 2.14 7.92 2.15
C ILE A 97 2.41 9.38 1.80
N PRO A 98 2.64 10.27 2.80
CA PRO A 98 2.94 11.66 2.49
C PRO A 98 4.35 11.80 1.92
N LYS A 99 4.60 12.90 1.22
CA LYS A 99 5.90 13.15 0.61
C LYS A 99 7.03 13.17 1.63
N SER A 100 6.76 13.61 2.84
CA SER A 100 7.77 13.67 3.90
C SER A 100 8.16 12.29 4.42
N MET A 101 7.27 11.30 4.27
CA MET A 101 7.48 9.94 4.75
C MET A 101 7.91 9.91 6.23
N GLY A 102 7.29 10.76 7.03
CA GLY A 102 7.68 10.94 8.43
C GLY A 102 6.96 10.05 9.44
N GLY A 103 6.10 9.15 8.99
CA GLY A 103 5.35 8.25 9.86
C GLY A 103 3.87 8.57 9.95
N GLY A 104 3.41 9.66 9.33
CA GLY A 104 1.99 9.98 9.25
C GLY A 104 1.39 9.47 7.97
N PHE A 105 0.08 9.73 7.81
CA PHE A 105 -0.68 9.34 6.62
C PHE A 105 -1.37 10.54 6.02
N ARG A 106 -1.65 10.47 4.72
CA ARG A 106 -2.67 11.30 4.10
C ARG A 106 -3.99 10.56 4.20
N TYR A 107 -5.03 11.28 4.55
CA TYR A 107 -6.32 10.67 4.84
C TYR A 107 -7.29 10.80 3.65
N HIS A 108 -8.53 10.39 3.83
CA HIS A 108 -9.49 10.24 2.75
C HIS A 108 -10.04 11.55 2.20
N ASP A 109 -9.69 12.70 2.75
CA ASP A 109 -9.94 13.97 2.08
C ASP A 109 -9.07 14.11 0.83
N TYR A 110 -7.85 13.55 0.88
CA TYR A 110 -6.93 13.53 -0.26
C TYR A 110 -7.01 12.18 -1.00
N VAL A 111 -7.02 11.07 -0.26
CA VAL A 111 -7.10 9.72 -0.82
C VAL A 111 -8.57 9.39 -1.01
N CYS A 112 -9.15 9.85 -2.10
CA CYS A 112 -10.56 9.67 -2.38
C CYS A 112 -10.76 9.11 -3.78
N ARG A 113 -11.93 8.56 -4.01
CA ARG A 113 -12.27 7.93 -5.29
C ARG A 113 -11.97 8.85 -6.48
N ARG A 114 -12.34 10.11 -6.35
CA ARG A 114 -12.15 11.08 -7.43
C ARG A 114 -10.68 11.23 -7.82
N ASN A 115 -9.80 11.38 -6.82
CA ASN A 115 -8.38 11.54 -7.07
C ASN A 115 -7.76 10.26 -7.61
N ILE A 116 -8.20 9.11 -7.11
CA ILE A 116 -7.73 7.82 -7.60
C ILE A 116 -8.12 7.60 -9.06
N GLU A 117 -9.36 7.95 -9.43
CA GLU A 117 -9.80 7.82 -10.81
C GLU A 117 -8.98 8.72 -11.75
N GLN A 118 -8.69 9.94 -11.32
CA GLN A 118 -7.86 10.85 -12.12
C GLN A 118 -6.45 10.30 -12.30
N LEU A 119 -5.86 9.77 -11.26
CA LEU A 119 -4.52 9.18 -11.34
C LEU A 119 -4.53 7.93 -12.21
N TYR A 120 -5.56 7.12 -12.10
CA TYR A 120 -5.67 5.93 -12.93
C TYR A 120 -5.73 6.29 -14.41
N GLU A 121 -6.51 7.31 -14.77
CA GLU A 121 -6.57 7.76 -16.15
C GLU A 121 -5.21 8.28 -16.63
N ARG A 122 -4.48 9.00 -15.80
CA ARG A 122 -3.13 9.43 -16.14
C ARG A 122 -2.20 8.24 -16.33
N TYR A 123 -2.33 7.24 -15.49
CA TYR A 123 -1.52 6.02 -15.58
C TYR A 123 -1.76 5.30 -16.90
N ARG A 124 -3.02 5.18 -17.31
CA ARG A 124 -3.38 4.53 -18.57
C ARG A 124 -2.84 5.29 -19.79
N ALA A 125 -2.82 6.60 -19.70
CA ALA A 125 -2.41 7.45 -20.82
C ALA A 125 -0.89 7.58 -20.94
N ALA A 126 -0.16 7.22 -19.90
CA ALA A 126 1.29 7.40 -19.86
C ALA A 126 2.04 6.34 -20.68
#